data_e5001519afe0aafe2989d1bbc735b8fb
#
_entry.id   e5001519afe0aafe2989d1bbc735b8fb
#
_cell.length_a   1.000
_cell.length_b   1.000
_cell.length_c   1.000
_cell.angle_alpha   90.00
_cell.angle_beta   90.00
_cell.angle_gamma   90.00
#
_symmetry.space_group_name_H-M   'P 1'
#
loop_
_entity.id
_entity.type
_entity.pdbx_description
1 polymer ?
#
loop_
_entity_poly.entity_id
_entity_poly.type
_entity_poly.pdbx_seq_one_letter_code
_entity_poly.pdbx_strand_id
1 'polypeptide(L)'
;MSKQYETVIGLEVHVELATKTKIFCGCSTAFGGAPNTHTCPVCTGMPGSLPVLNKQVVEYALAVGLATNCGINQYCKFDRKNYFYPDNPQNYQISQLYLPICHDGWVEIETTAGKKKIGIHEIHMEEDAGKLIHDEWDDCSLVDYNRSGVPLIEIVSEPDMRSADEVIAYLEKLRLIIQYLGASDCKLQEGSMRADVNLSVREVGAPEFGTRTEMKNLNSFKAIARAIEGERVRQIELIEDGKKVIQETRRWDDNKESSHAMRSKEDAQDYRYFPDPDLVPVWISDEWIERVKAAQPELRTEKLARYESEYGLPQYDAEILTGSKHLADVFEQTVAICGKPKEVSNWLMTEAMRLLKEQEQEPEDMKFSPENLAKLISLVEKNVINRTVAKDVFEAVFKEDVDPEGYVEEHGLKVVNDTDALTKTIEELLEKNPQSVADFKAGKEKAMGFIVGQTMRAMKGKADPAVVNQLVRELMSR
;
A
#
# COMPACT_ATOMS: atom_id res chain seq x y z
N MET A 1 13.61 34.74 25.58
CA MET A 1 13.78 33.80 24.46
C MET A 1 12.51 32.97 24.43
N SER A 2 11.87 32.78 23.26
CA SER A 2 10.72 31.86 23.14
C SER A 2 11.23 30.45 23.43
N LYS A 3 10.52 29.71 24.26
CA LYS A 3 10.82 28.32 24.54
C LYS A 3 10.72 27.52 23.23
N GLN A 4 11.67 26.61 23.00
CA GLN A 4 11.62 25.70 21.89
C GLN A 4 11.15 24.33 22.39
N TYR A 5 10.19 23.74 21.69
CA TYR A 5 9.59 22.46 22.03
C TYR A 5 9.95 21.39 21.01
N GLU A 6 10.18 20.19 21.47
CA GLU A 6 10.26 19.01 20.64
C GLU A 6 9.10 18.04 20.93
N THR A 7 8.63 17.39 19.89
CA THR A 7 7.61 16.35 19.99
C THR A 7 8.29 14.99 20.15
N VAL A 8 7.75 14.12 20.99
CA VAL A 8 8.20 12.74 21.18
C VAL A 8 7.06 11.82 20.83
N ILE A 9 7.26 10.93 19.85
CA ILE A 9 6.20 10.11 19.30
C ILE A 9 6.62 8.64 19.28
N GLY A 10 5.74 7.78 19.79
CA GLY A 10 5.75 6.33 19.63
C GLY A 10 4.45 5.86 18.99
N LEU A 11 4.48 4.71 18.35
CA LEU A 11 3.33 4.12 17.67
C LEU A 11 3.02 2.72 18.19
N GLU A 12 1.75 2.39 18.22
CA GLU A 12 1.23 1.02 18.29
C GLU A 12 0.56 0.73 16.94
N VAL A 13 1.13 -0.20 16.18
CA VAL A 13 0.67 -0.52 14.83
C VAL A 13 0.09 -1.93 14.82
N HIS A 14 -1.23 -2.02 14.62
CA HIS A 14 -1.95 -3.28 14.53
C HIS A 14 -2.08 -3.70 13.06
N VAL A 15 -1.79 -4.95 12.77
CA VAL A 15 -1.85 -5.49 11.39
C VAL A 15 -2.60 -6.82 11.40
N GLU A 16 -3.72 -6.89 10.67
CA GLU A 16 -4.41 -8.14 10.40
C GLU A 16 -3.59 -9.01 9.45
N LEU A 17 -3.37 -10.27 9.83
CA LEU A 17 -2.55 -11.19 9.06
C LEU A 17 -3.38 -11.92 7.98
N ALA A 18 -2.82 -12.05 6.80
CA ALA A 18 -3.44 -12.67 5.61
C ALA A 18 -3.50 -14.21 5.70
N THR A 19 -3.99 -14.74 6.83
CA THR A 19 -4.22 -16.17 7.00
C THR A 19 -5.60 -16.54 6.44
N LYS A 20 -5.78 -17.81 6.04
CA LYS A 20 -7.08 -18.31 5.57
C LYS A 20 -8.08 -18.52 6.69
N THR A 21 -7.57 -18.76 7.90
CA THR A 21 -8.37 -19.04 9.09
C THR A 21 -7.95 -18.17 10.25
N LYS A 22 -8.84 -17.97 11.19
CA LYS A 22 -8.63 -17.20 12.42
C LYS A 22 -7.47 -17.75 13.24
N ILE A 23 -7.02 -16.96 14.24
CA ILE A 23 -5.85 -17.31 15.05
C ILE A 23 -6.06 -18.57 15.89
N PHE A 24 -7.27 -18.79 16.43
CA PHE A 24 -7.56 -19.90 17.35
C PHE A 24 -8.65 -20.86 16.88
N CYS A 25 -9.17 -20.69 15.66
CA CYS A 25 -10.18 -21.60 15.10
C CYS A 25 -10.11 -21.69 13.58
N GLY A 26 -10.92 -22.56 12.99
CA GLY A 26 -10.97 -22.78 11.53
C GLY A 26 -11.91 -21.85 10.75
N CYS A 27 -12.50 -20.81 11.35
CA CYS A 27 -13.37 -19.87 10.65
C CYS A 27 -12.59 -19.00 9.67
N SER A 28 -13.24 -18.61 8.58
CA SER A 28 -12.66 -17.76 7.55
C SER A 28 -12.31 -16.36 8.08
N THR A 29 -11.21 -15.82 7.57
CA THR A 29 -10.80 -14.40 7.78
C THR A 29 -11.23 -13.51 6.63
N ALA A 30 -11.93 -14.03 5.61
CA ALA A 30 -12.30 -13.26 4.43
C ALA A 30 -13.15 -12.03 4.79
N PHE A 31 -12.76 -10.87 4.27
CA PHE A 31 -13.48 -9.61 4.44
C PHE A 31 -14.80 -9.58 3.64
N GLY A 32 -15.82 -8.83 4.12
CA GLY A 32 -17.06 -8.58 3.38
C GLY A 32 -18.11 -9.69 3.43
N GLY A 33 -17.95 -10.72 4.27
CA GLY A 33 -18.99 -11.73 4.51
C GLY A 33 -20.23 -11.13 5.19
N ALA A 34 -21.40 -11.75 5.00
CA ALA A 34 -22.61 -11.36 5.74
C ALA A 34 -22.36 -11.43 7.25
N PRO A 35 -22.94 -10.52 8.07
CA PRO A 35 -22.68 -10.48 9.51
C PRO A 35 -22.87 -11.82 10.21
N ASN A 36 -21.94 -12.16 11.09
CA ASN A 36 -21.96 -13.38 11.91
C ASN A 36 -21.99 -14.71 11.13
N THR A 37 -21.50 -14.74 9.89
CA THR A 37 -21.40 -15.97 9.07
C THR A 37 -20.06 -16.68 9.18
N HIS A 38 -18.99 -15.95 9.60
CA HIS A 38 -17.65 -16.50 9.80
C HIS A 38 -17.39 -16.72 11.32
N THR A 39 -18.28 -17.44 11.97
CA THR A 39 -18.24 -17.65 13.43
C THR A 39 -18.37 -19.11 13.83
N CYS A 40 -17.84 -19.48 14.97
CA CYS A 40 -17.98 -20.78 15.59
C CYS A 40 -17.95 -20.65 17.13
N PRO A 41 -18.22 -21.71 17.90
CA PRO A 41 -18.17 -21.64 19.37
C PRO A 41 -16.88 -21.10 19.96
N VAL A 42 -15.74 -21.30 19.29
CA VAL A 42 -14.43 -20.78 19.77
C VAL A 42 -14.37 -19.27 19.66
N CYS A 43 -14.52 -18.71 18.45
CA CYS A 43 -14.40 -17.24 18.26
C CYS A 43 -15.60 -16.43 18.78
N THR A 44 -16.67 -17.09 19.22
CA THR A 44 -17.78 -16.46 19.95
C THR A 44 -17.71 -16.69 21.46
N GLY A 45 -16.63 -17.31 21.97
CA GLY A 45 -16.38 -17.47 23.40
C GLY A 45 -17.38 -18.36 24.11
N MET A 46 -17.96 -19.37 23.44
CA MET A 46 -18.94 -20.25 24.08
C MET A 46 -18.30 -21.16 25.13
N PRO A 47 -18.99 -21.42 26.29
CA PRO A 47 -18.45 -22.26 27.33
C PRO A 47 -18.05 -23.65 26.84
N GLY A 48 -16.85 -24.11 27.21
CA GLY A 48 -16.30 -25.41 26.85
C GLY A 48 -15.59 -25.48 25.52
N SER A 49 -15.53 -24.39 24.75
CA SER A 49 -14.70 -24.31 23.56
C SER A 49 -13.24 -24.00 23.93
N LEU A 50 -12.28 -24.58 23.21
CA LEU A 50 -10.85 -24.39 23.45
C LEU A 50 -10.17 -23.80 22.21
N PRO A 51 -9.25 -22.84 22.37
CA PRO A 51 -8.47 -22.26 21.30
C PRO A 51 -7.42 -23.27 20.76
N VAL A 52 -7.12 -23.20 19.46
CA VAL A 52 -6.02 -23.94 18.83
C VAL A 52 -5.23 -22.97 17.93
N LEU A 53 -3.97 -22.74 18.29
CA LEU A 53 -3.12 -21.76 17.61
C LEU A 53 -2.88 -22.11 16.14
N ASN A 54 -3.12 -21.15 15.27
CA ASN A 54 -2.79 -21.23 13.84
C ASN A 54 -1.29 -21.03 13.62
N LYS A 55 -0.63 -22.07 13.11
CA LYS A 55 0.82 -22.05 12.84
C LYS A 55 1.25 -20.93 11.88
N GLN A 56 0.42 -20.60 10.88
CA GLN A 56 0.74 -19.56 9.90
C GLN A 56 0.85 -18.17 10.54
N VAL A 57 0.11 -17.91 11.61
CA VAL A 57 0.22 -16.65 12.39
C VAL A 57 1.62 -16.52 13.00
N VAL A 58 2.14 -17.59 13.59
CA VAL A 58 3.50 -17.63 14.13
C VAL A 58 4.54 -17.39 13.02
N GLU A 59 4.37 -18.04 11.86
CA GLU A 59 5.29 -17.87 10.73
C GLU A 59 5.30 -16.45 10.18
N TYR A 60 4.13 -15.81 10.07
CA TYR A 60 4.05 -14.41 9.67
C TYR A 60 4.66 -13.45 10.70
N ALA A 61 4.38 -13.65 11.98
CA ALA A 61 4.96 -12.84 13.05
C ALA A 61 6.51 -12.96 13.06
N LEU A 62 7.03 -14.18 12.91
CA LEU A 62 8.47 -14.42 12.75
C LEU A 62 9.05 -13.73 11.52
N ALA A 63 8.37 -13.83 10.37
CA ALA A 63 8.83 -13.20 9.14
C ALA A 63 8.91 -11.67 9.28
N VAL A 64 7.89 -11.05 9.87
CA VAL A 64 7.89 -9.60 10.14
C VAL A 64 8.99 -9.24 11.14
N GLY A 65 9.14 -9.97 12.23
CA GLY A 65 10.19 -9.74 13.21
C GLY A 65 11.60 -9.81 12.61
N LEU A 66 11.89 -10.84 11.81
CA LEU A 66 13.18 -10.99 11.12
C LEU A 66 13.42 -9.84 10.12
N ALA A 67 12.42 -9.45 9.35
CA ALA A 67 12.53 -8.36 8.38
C ALA A 67 12.68 -6.97 9.02
N THR A 68 12.28 -6.83 10.29
CA THR A 68 12.42 -5.62 11.09
C THR A 68 13.56 -5.70 12.11
N ASN A 69 14.51 -6.62 11.90
CA ASN A 69 15.70 -6.79 12.73
C ASN A 69 15.42 -7.07 14.22
N CYS A 70 14.30 -7.69 14.55
CA CYS A 70 13.98 -8.04 15.94
C CYS A 70 14.76 -9.28 16.41
N GLY A 71 15.02 -9.33 17.70
CA GLY A 71 15.31 -10.57 18.41
C GLY A 71 14.06 -11.44 18.50
N ILE A 72 14.22 -12.76 18.46
CA ILE A 72 13.12 -13.72 18.55
C ILE A 72 13.14 -14.40 19.91
N ASN A 73 12.03 -14.35 20.64
CA ASN A 73 11.85 -15.14 21.84
C ASN A 73 11.53 -16.60 21.47
N GLN A 74 12.49 -17.49 21.64
CA GLN A 74 12.31 -18.91 21.33
C GLN A 74 11.27 -19.60 22.21
N TYR A 75 10.95 -18.99 23.35
CA TYR A 75 9.87 -19.39 24.23
C TYR A 75 8.93 -18.20 24.43
N CYS A 76 7.76 -18.27 23.87
CA CYS A 76 6.73 -17.27 24.06
C CYS A 76 5.40 -17.91 24.48
N LYS A 77 4.52 -17.13 25.07
CA LYS A 77 3.22 -17.59 25.54
C LYS A 77 2.16 -16.52 25.38
N PHE A 78 0.91 -16.95 25.41
CA PHE A 78 -0.23 -16.05 25.39
C PHE A 78 -0.69 -15.74 26.82
N ASP A 79 -1.22 -14.53 26.98
CA ASP A 79 -1.82 -14.00 28.20
C ASP A 79 -3.25 -13.54 27.91
N ARG A 80 -4.10 -13.54 28.93
CA ARG A 80 -5.45 -12.99 28.85
C ARG A 80 -5.45 -11.54 29.32
N LYS A 81 -5.89 -10.63 28.42
CA LYS A 81 -6.19 -9.22 28.70
C LYS A 81 -7.67 -9.10 29.01
N ASN A 82 -8.03 -8.96 30.29
CA ASN A 82 -9.41 -9.04 30.71
C ASN A 82 -10.10 -7.68 30.64
N TYR A 83 -11.15 -7.58 29.85
CA TYR A 83 -12.06 -6.44 29.82
C TYR A 83 -13.41 -6.83 29.24
N PHE A 84 -14.46 -6.10 29.67
CA PHE A 84 -15.83 -6.35 29.23
C PHE A 84 -16.21 -5.32 28.15
N TYR A 85 -16.49 -5.81 26.96
CA TYR A 85 -17.04 -5.01 25.90
C TYR A 85 -17.87 -5.89 24.94
N PRO A 86 -18.94 -5.38 24.31
CA PRO A 86 -19.85 -6.22 23.50
C PRO A 86 -19.15 -6.94 22.35
N ASP A 87 -18.10 -6.37 21.75
CA ASP A 87 -17.31 -6.96 20.67
C ASP A 87 -16.26 -7.98 21.15
N ASN A 88 -16.09 -8.12 22.45
CA ASN A 88 -15.17 -9.06 23.08
C ASN A 88 -15.96 -10.21 23.71
N PRO A 89 -16.37 -11.27 22.95
CA PRO A 89 -17.39 -12.21 23.36
C PRO A 89 -17.00 -13.08 24.56
N GLN A 90 -15.71 -13.31 24.78
CA GLN A 90 -15.21 -14.10 25.90
C GLN A 90 -14.85 -13.25 27.13
N ASN A 91 -15.02 -11.92 27.06
CA ASN A 91 -14.67 -10.94 28.09
C ASN A 91 -13.17 -10.86 28.41
N TYR A 92 -12.33 -11.42 27.58
CA TYR A 92 -10.89 -11.23 27.54
C TYR A 92 -10.41 -11.32 26.08
N GLN A 93 -9.29 -10.67 25.80
CA GLN A 93 -8.57 -10.80 24.54
C GLN A 93 -7.33 -11.66 24.80
N ILE A 94 -7.08 -12.63 23.95
CA ILE A 94 -5.84 -13.40 23.99
C ILE A 94 -4.75 -12.59 23.26
N SER A 95 -3.67 -12.28 23.97
CA SER A 95 -2.55 -11.44 23.52
C SER A 95 -1.24 -11.94 24.15
N GLN A 96 -0.17 -11.19 24.06
CA GLN A 96 1.12 -11.52 24.70
C GLN A 96 1.65 -10.27 25.42
N LEU A 97 1.73 -10.29 26.73
CA LEU A 97 2.27 -9.19 27.52
C LEU A 97 3.71 -9.46 27.98
N TYR A 98 3.93 -10.61 28.63
CA TYR A 98 5.19 -10.86 29.33
C TYR A 98 6.27 -11.47 28.46
N LEU A 99 5.89 -12.24 27.44
CA LEU A 99 6.80 -12.93 26.54
C LEU A 99 6.30 -12.82 25.09
N PRO A 100 6.39 -11.62 24.50
CA PRO A 100 6.05 -11.39 23.10
C PRO A 100 6.95 -12.22 22.19
N ILE A 101 6.50 -12.48 20.97
CA ILE A 101 7.27 -13.30 20.03
C ILE A 101 8.56 -12.61 19.56
N CYS A 102 8.56 -11.28 19.41
CA CYS A 102 9.73 -10.51 18.96
C CYS A 102 9.99 -9.32 19.90
N HIS A 103 11.26 -8.90 19.97
CA HIS A 103 11.71 -7.77 20.78
C HIS A 103 12.92 -7.05 20.17
N ASP A 104 13.18 -5.82 20.62
CA ASP A 104 14.40 -5.03 20.34
C ASP A 104 14.77 -4.95 18.85
N GLY A 105 13.78 -4.65 17.99
CA GLY A 105 13.97 -4.48 16.56
C GLY A 105 14.24 -3.03 16.15
N TRP A 106 14.38 -2.83 14.85
CA TRP A 106 14.47 -1.49 14.27
C TRP A 106 14.21 -1.50 12.77
N VAL A 107 13.77 -0.35 12.26
CA VAL A 107 13.74 -0.06 10.82
C VAL A 107 14.42 1.27 10.52
N GLU A 108 15.09 1.37 9.37
CA GLU A 108 15.65 2.63 8.90
C GLU A 108 14.63 3.35 8.02
N ILE A 109 14.30 4.57 8.40
CA ILE A 109 13.49 5.48 7.62
C ILE A 109 14.35 6.53 6.93
N GLU A 110 13.85 7.12 5.85
CA GLU A 110 14.49 8.22 5.15
C GLU A 110 13.48 9.36 4.96
N THR A 111 13.87 10.56 5.35
CA THR A 111 13.09 11.79 5.21
C THR A 111 13.95 12.88 4.60
N THR A 112 13.40 14.06 4.35
CA THR A 112 14.18 15.22 3.92
C THR A 112 15.26 15.64 4.92
N ALA A 113 15.13 15.23 6.19
CA ALA A 113 16.14 15.47 7.24
C ALA A 113 17.27 14.43 7.23
N GLY A 114 17.17 13.37 6.41
CA GLY A 114 18.14 12.29 6.30
C GLY A 114 17.63 10.95 6.79
N LYS A 115 18.55 10.00 6.96
CA LYS A 115 18.27 8.65 7.43
C LYS A 115 18.26 8.57 8.95
N LYS A 116 17.31 7.79 9.49
CA LYS A 116 17.15 7.59 10.93
C LYS A 116 16.69 6.17 11.23
N LYS A 117 17.25 5.55 12.25
CA LYS A 117 16.73 4.29 12.79
C LYS A 117 15.64 4.58 13.80
N ILE A 118 14.52 3.89 13.65
CA ILE A 118 13.41 3.88 14.61
C ILE A 118 13.39 2.50 15.26
N GLY A 119 13.48 2.47 16.58
CA GLY A 119 13.42 1.24 17.37
C GLY A 119 12.02 0.63 17.36
N ILE A 120 11.99 -0.69 17.44
CA ILE A 120 10.78 -1.48 17.70
C ILE A 120 10.99 -2.13 19.06
N HIS A 121 10.14 -1.78 20.02
CA HIS A 121 10.20 -2.32 21.35
C HIS A 121 9.86 -3.82 21.35
N GLU A 122 8.71 -4.14 20.75
CA GLU A 122 8.24 -5.52 20.65
C GLU A 122 7.27 -5.71 19.48
N ILE A 123 7.09 -6.97 19.09
CA ILE A 123 5.98 -7.43 18.26
C ILE A 123 5.33 -8.59 18.99
N HIS A 124 4.02 -8.52 19.17
CA HIS A 124 3.27 -9.60 19.78
C HIS A 124 2.07 -10.02 18.94
N MET A 125 1.64 -11.27 19.13
CA MET A 125 0.48 -11.85 18.46
C MET A 125 -0.75 -11.67 19.35
N GLU A 126 -1.88 -11.34 18.72
CA GLU A 126 -3.16 -11.20 19.43
C GLU A 126 -4.35 -11.52 18.51
N GLU A 127 -5.54 -11.61 19.06
CA GLU A 127 -6.78 -11.72 18.30
C GLU A 127 -7.48 -10.37 18.18
N ASP A 128 -8.14 -10.11 17.03
CA ASP A 128 -8.98 -8.92 16.88
C ASP A 128 -10.33 -9.12 17.56
N ALA A 129 -10.95 -8.01 17.98
CA ALA A 129 -12.31 -7.97 18.51
C ALA A 129 -13.35 -7.98 17.37
N GLY A 130 -14.61 -8.22 17.71
CA GLY A 130 -15.73 -8.06 16.80
C GLY A 130 -15.92 -6.62 16.34
N LYS A 131 -16.94 -6.37 15.56
CA LYS A 131 -17.31 -5.03 15.08
C LYS A 131 -18.60 -4.59 15.72
N LEU A 132 -18.62 -3.38 16.31
CA LEU A 132 -19.83 -2.71 16.76
C LEU A 132 -20.35 -1.77 15.68
N ILE A 133 -21.65 -1.86 15.43
CA ILE A 133 -22.40 -0.96 14.55
C ILE A 133 -23.44 -0.29 15.42
N HIS A 134 -23.25 1.00 15.68
CA HIS A 134 -24.21 1.82 16.40
C HIS A 134 -25.32 2.24 15.44
N ASP A 135 -26.57 1.92 15.78
CA ASP A 135 -27.71 2.37 15.01
C ASP A 135 -28.03 3.81 15.42
N GLU A 136 -28.23 4.70 14.43
CA GLU A 136 -28.56 6.10 14.69
C GLU A 136 -30.07 6.31 14.96
N TRP A 137 -30.91 5.33 14.64
CA TRP A 137 -32.36 5.42 14.73
C TRP A 137 -32.92 4.66 15.93
N ASP A 138 -32.32 3.53 16.26
CA ASP A 138 -32.70 2.70 17.38
C ASP A 138 -31.62 2.80 18.48
N ASP A 139 -32.03 2.90 19.75
CA ASP A 139 -31.11 2.92 20.89
C ASP A 139 -30.49 1.51 21.12
N CYS A 140 -29.80 1.02 20.12
CA CYS A 140 -29.17 -0.28 20.13
C CYS A 140 -27.81 -0.27 19.39
N SER A 141 -27.00 -1.29 19.66
CA SER A 141 -25.77 -1.59 18.94
C SER A 141 -25.84 -3.01 18.41
N LEU A 142 -25.55 -3.17 17.12
CA LEU A 142 -25.43 -4.48 16.50
C LEU A 142 -23.98 -4.96 16.62
N VAL A 143 -23.80 -6.25 16.84
CA VAL A 143 -22.47 -6.85 16.98
C VAL A 143 -22.24 -7.85 15.86
N ASP A 144 -21.16 -7.67 15.10
CA ASP A 144 -20.68 -8.59 14.10
C ASP A 144 -19.38 -9.26 14.55
N TYR A 145 -19.41 -10.55 14.80
CA TYR A 145 -18.27 -11.36 15.24
C TYR A 145 -17.46 -11.95 14.07
N ASN A 146 -17.71 -11.59 12.83
CA ASN A 146 -16.90 -12.07 11.72
C ASN A 146 -15.42 -11.73 11.91
N ARG A 147 -15.11 -10.55 12.45
CA ARG A 147 -13.74 -10.13 12.74
C ARG A 147 -13.18 -10.72 14.04
N SER A 148 -14.01 -11.08 15.01
CA SER A 148 -13.56 -11.65 16.30
C SER A 148 -12.68 -12.88 16.08
N GLY A 149 -11.44 -12.82 16.58
CA GLY A 149 -10.43 -13.87 16.39
C GLY A 149 -9.67 -13.80 15.08
N VAL A 150 -9.83 -12.75 14.27
CA VAL A 150 -8.93 -12.49 13.13
C VAL A 150 -7.52 -12.27 13.68
N PRO A 151 -6.48 -12.92 13.11
CA PRO A 151 -5.13 -12.80 13.65
C PRO A 151 -4.57 -11.40 13.48
N LEU A 152 -4.05 -10.84 14.55
CA LEU A 152 -3.30 -9.58 14.57
C LEU A 152 -1.86 -9.81 15.03
N ILE A 153 -0.98 -8.94 14.54
CA ILE A 153 0.25 -8.58 15.24
C ILE A 153 0.16 -7.11 15.62
N GLU A 154 0.61 -6.79 16.82
CA GLU A 154 0.84 -5.42 17.26
C GLU A 154 2.35 -5.16 17.27
N ILE A 155 2.76 -4.08 16.58
CA ILE A 155 4.14 -3.61 16.49
C ILE A 155 4.26 -2.34 17.31
N VAL A 156 4.97 -2.41 18.43
CA VAL A 156 5.16 -1.27 19.33
C VAL A 156 6.51 -0.63 19.04
N SER A 157 6.52 0.64 18.63
CA SER A 157 7.77 1.36 18.39
C SER A 157 8.35 1.95 19.68
N GLU A 158 9.67 2.19 19.69
CA GLU A 158 10.27 3.11 20.64
C GLU A 158 9.82 4.56 20.35
N PRO A 159 9.85 5.47 21.36
CA PRO A 159 9.43 6.87 21.19
C PRO A 159 10.53 7.72 20.51
N ASP A 160 11.01 7.24 19.38
CA ASP A 160 12.15 7.82 18.66
C ASP A 160 11.74 8.90 17.67
N MET A 161 10.49 8.90 17.20
CA MET A 161 10.01 9.82 16.17
C MET A 161 9.77 11.23 16.74
N ARG A 162 10.02 12.26 15.91
CA ARG A 162 9.98 13.69 16.32
C ARG A 162 9.07 14.54 15.43
N SER A 163 8.56 13.99 14.34
CA SER A 163 7.71 14.73 13.39
C SER A 163 6.69 13.81 12.72
N ALA A 164 5.66 14.41 12.13
CA ALA A 164 4.69 13.70 11.31
C ALA A 164 5.36 13.01 10.10
N ASP A 165 6.35 13.65 9.46
CA ASP A 165 7.07 13.09 8.32
C ASP A 165 7.81 11.80 8.71
N GLU A 166 8.45 11.76 9.89
CA GLU A 166 9.10 10.54 10.39
C GLU A 166 8.07 9.43 10.65
N VAL A 167 6.90 9.78 11.19
CA VAL A 167 5.81 8.82 11.44
C VAL A 167 5.29 8.22 10.12
N ILE A 168 5.04 9.07 9.12
CA ILE A 168 4.58 8.59 7.81
C ILE A 168 5.64 7.71 7.15
N ALA A 169 6.91 8.13 7.16
CA ALA A 169 8.00 7.33 6.61
C ALA A 169 8.14 5.96 7.31
N TYR A 170 7.93 5.91 8.63
CA TYR A 170 7.94 4.66 9.40
C TYR A 170 6.78 3.75 9.02
N LEU A 171 5.56 4.28 8.96
CA LEU A 171 4.36 3.51 8.60
C LEU A 171 4.42 3.00 7.15
N GLU A 172 4.89 3.81 6.21
CA GLU A 172 5.09 3.38 4.82
C GLU A 172 6.15 2.29 4.72
N LYS A 173 7.25 2.40 5.47
CA LYS A 173 8.29 1.38 5.52
C LYS A 173 7.76 0.06 6.06
N LEU A 174 7.03 0.08 7.18
CA LEU A 174 6.39 -1.12 7.75
C LEU A 174 5.38 -1.73 6.77
N ARG A 175 4.50 -0.92 6.20
CA ARG A 175 3.50 -1.37 5.23
C ARG A 175 4.15 -2.14 4.09
N LEU A 176 5.19 -1.58 3.49
CA LEU A 176 5.88 -2.22 2.38
C LEU A 176 6.58 -3.51 2.78
N ILE A 177 7.27 -3.55 3.93
CA ILE A 177 7.88 -4.79 4.44
C ILE A 177 6.81 -5.88 4.57
N ILE A 178 5.70 -5.59 5.22
CA ILE A 178 4.63 -6.55 5.51
C ILE A 178 3.92 -7.02 4.22
N GLN A 179 3.68 -6.11 3.28
CA GLN A 179 3.11 -6.44 1.97
C GLN A 179 4.06 -7.32 1.14
N TYR A 180 5.35 -7.00 1.11
CA TYR A 180 6.34 -7.81 0.39
C TYR A 180 6.48 -9.21 0.98
N LEU A 181 6.39 -9.36 2.29
CA LEU A 181 6.32 -10.66 2.97
C LEU A 181 5.03 -11.44 2.66
N GLY A 182 4.00 -10.79 2.11
CA GLY A 182 2.69 -11.39 1.92
C GLY A 182 1.95 -11.66 3.24
N ALA A 183 2.36 -11.00 4.32
CA ALA A 183 1.77 -11.21 5.65
C ALA A 183 0.47 -10.45 5.87
N SER A 184 0.24 -9.33 5.14
CA SER A 184 -1.00 -8.56 5.13
C SER A 184 -1.09 -7.70 3.86
N ASP A 185 -2.30 -7.27 3.50
CA ASP A 185 -2.53 -6.25 2.48
C ASP A 185 -2.34 -4.81 3.01
N CYS A 186 -2.36 -4.65 4.34
CA CYS A 186 -2.13 -3.37 5.03
C CYS A 186 -3.01 -2.21 4.56
N LYS A 187 -4.29 -2.46 4.33
CA LYS A 187 -5.25 -1.44 3.91
C LYS A 187 -5.82 -0.69 5.12
N LEU A 188 -5.46 0.59 5.29
CA LEU A 188 -5.97 1.42 6.38
C LEU A 188 -7.49 1.61 6.29
N GLN A 189 -8.05 1.73 5.07
CA GLN A 189 -9.48 1.97 4.86
C GLN A 189 -10.35 0.78 5.24
N GLU A 190 -9.84 -0.44 5.04
CA GLU A 190 -10.51 -1.68 5.43
C GLU A 190 -10.21 -2.08 6.89
N GLY A 191 -9.23 -1.40 7.51
CA GLY A 191 -8.81 -1.63 8.90
C GLY A 191 -7.83 -2.77 9.09
N SER A 192 -7.29 -3.35 8.00
CA SER A 192 -6.25 -4.39 8.10
C SER A 192 -4.88 -3.85 8.54
N MET A 193 -4.70 -2.52 8.54
CA MET A 193 -3.63 -1.82 9.24
C MET A 193 -4.21 -0.64 9.99
N ARG A 194 -3.86 -0.48 11.28
CA ARG A 194 -4.29 0.61 12.15
C ARG A 194 -3.08 1.12 12.92
N ALA A 195 -3.06 2.40 13.23
CA ALA A 195 -1.99 2.99 14.03
C ALA A 195 -2.58 3.91 15.10
N ASP A 196 -2.18 3.66 16.33
CA ASP A 196 -2.44 4.55 17.46
C ASP A 196 -1.17 5.36 17.74
N VAL A 197 -1.32 6.68 17.87
CA VAL A 197 -0.20 7.60 18.03
C VAL A 197 -0.09 8.02 19.48
N ASN A 198 1.02 7.68 20.12
CA ASN A 198 1.40 8.14 21.43
C ASN A 198 2.30 9.36 21.32
N LEU A 199 1.82 10.53 21.77
CA LEU A 199 2.50 11.81 21.59
C LEU A 199 2.67 12.55 22.91
N SER A 200 3.85 13.10 23.14
CA SER A 200 4.13 14.08 24.18
C SER A 200 4.99 15.23 23.66
N VAL A 201 4.97 16.36 24.36
CA VAL A 201 5.78 17.53 24.06
C VAL A 201 6.64 17.87 25.26
N ARG A 202 7.92 18.20 25.03
CA ARG A 202 8.84 18.70 26.07
C ARG A 202 9.65 19.89 25.55
N GLU A 203 10.24 20.66 26.45
CA GLU A 203 11.22 21.67 26.07
C GLU A 203 12.47 20.99 25.50
N VAL A 204 13.06 21.56 24.45
CA VAL A 204 14.28 21.02 23.83
C VAL A 204 15.39 20.91 24.87
N GLY A 205 15.96 19.71 25.00
CA GLY A 205 17.02 19.41 25.97
C GLY A 205 16.52 19.03 27.38
N ALA A 206 15.21 18.98 27.63
CA ALA A 206 14.67 18.44 28.87
C ALA A 206 14.98 16.93 29.00
N PRO A 207 15.45 16.45 30.18
CA PRO A 207 15.85 15.05 30.35
C PRO A 207 14.65 14.09 30.37
N GLU A 208 13.48 14.56 30.81
CA GLU A 208 12.28 13.75 30.95
C GLU A 208 11.30 13.97 29.80
N PHE A 209 10.54 12.96 29.46
CA PHE A 209 9.44 13.09 28.52
C PHE A 209 8.28 13.88 29.11
N GLY A 210 7.52 14.54 28.24
CA GLY A 210 6.27 15.18 28.61
C GLY A 210 5.15 14.15 28.91
N THR A 211 4.00 14.64 29.36
CA THR A 211 2.83 13.80 29.56
C THR A 211 2.28 13.30 28.23
N ARG A 212 2.17 11.98 28.08
CA ARG A 212 1.71 11.29 26.87
C ARG A 212 0.20 11.37 26.71
N THR A 213 -0.25 11.63 25.49
CA THR A 213 -1.63 11.39 25.04
C THR A 213 -1.63 10.34 23.95
N GLU A 214 -2.66 9.52 23.90
CA GLU A 214 -2.89 8.50 22.88
C GLU A 214 -3.95 9.01 21.88
N MET A 215 -3.61 9.05 20.60
CA MET A 215 -4.51 9.49 19.53
C MET A 215 -5.05 8.29 18.78
N LYS A 216 -6.39 8.15 18.70
CA LYS A 216 -7.11 7.06 18.03
C LYS A 216 -8.00 7.57 16.88
N ASN A 217 -8.53 6.64 16.09
CA ASN A 217 -9.42 6.90 14.95
C ASN A 217 -8.71 7.59 13.77
N LEU A 218 -7.54 7.09 13.44
CA LEU A 218 -6.66 7.63 12.41
C LEU A 218 -6.72 6.73 11.15
N ASN A 219 -7.58 7.07 10.19
CA ASN A 219 -7.95 6.19 9.09
C ASN A 219 -7.16 6.45 7.79
N SER A 220 -6.18 7.35 7.81
CA SER A 220 -5.29 7.63 6.68
C SER A 220 -3.99 8.28 7.14
N PHE A 221 -2.93 8.16 6.35
CA PHE A 221 -1.66 8.83 6.65
C PHE A 221 -1.82 10.36 6.74
N LYS A 222 -2.70 10.95 5.93
CA LYS A 222 -3.01 12.38 6.02
C LYS A 222 -3.70 12.74 7.34
N ALA A 223 -4.63 11.92 7.82
CA ALA A 223 -5.29 12.11 9.11
C ALA A 223 -4.29 11.97 10.25
N ILE A 224 -3.37 11.00 10.19
CA ILE A 224 -2.29 10.83 11.17
C ILE A 224 -1.42 12.09 11.24
N ALA A 225 -0.97 12.62 10.10
CA ALA A 225 -0.14 13.82 10.06
C ALA A 225 -0.86 15.04 10.68
N ARG A 226 -2.14 15.26 10.33
CA ARG A 226 -2.95 16.35 10.90
C ARG A 226 -3.18 16.18 12.39
N ALA A 227 -3.45 14.96 12.84
CA ALA A 227 -3.65 14.67 14.26
C ALA A 227 -2.39 14.96 15.09
N ILE A 228 -1.23 14.58 14.59
CA ILE A 228 0.07 14.86 15.23
C ILE A 228 0.28 16.36 15.38
N GLU A 229 0.11 17.12 14.30
CA GLU A 229 0.30 18.58 14.35
C GLU A 229 -0.75 19.28 15.23
N GLY A 230 -2.02 18.87 15.15
CA GLY A 230 -3.08 19.41 16.00
C GLY A 230 -2.84 19.13 17.50
N GLU A 231 -2.44 17.91 17.84
CA GLU A 231 -2.16 17.55 19.23
C GLU A 231 -0.89 18.22 19.75
N ARG A 232 0.15 18.33 18.91
CA ARG A 232 1.37 19.07 19.23
C ARG A 232 1.07 20.54 19.60
N VAL A 233 0.30 21.23 18.77
CA VAL A 233 -0.09 22.62 19.02
C VAL A 233 -0.90 22.73 20.31
N ARG A 234 -1.89 21.86 20.51
CA ARG A 234 -2.72 21.84 21.74
C ARG A 234 -1.89 21.66 23.00
N GLN A 235 -0.91 20.73 23.01
CA GLN A 235 -0.07 20.51 24.19
C GLN A 235 0.86 21.71 24.46
N ILE A 236 1.44 22.31 23.44
CA ILE A 236 2.29 23.51 23.58
C ILE A 236 1.47 24.67 24.18
N GLU A 237 0.26 24.93 23.66
CA GLU A 237 -0.62 25.98 24.18
C GLU A 237 -0.97 25.76 25.65
N LEU A 238 -1.29 24.52 26.04
CA LEU A 238 -1.55 24.20 27.46
C LEU A 238 -0.33 24.47 28.34
N ILE A 239 0.86 24.08 27.88
CA ILE A 239 2.10 24.28 28.66
C ILE A 239 2.43 25.78 28.77
N GLU A 240 2.27 26.55 27.69
CA GLU A 240 2.52 28.00 27.69
C GLU A 240 1.49 28.76 28.55
N ASP A 241 0.25 28.31 28.59
CA ASP A 241 -0.78 28.81 29.51
C ASP A 241 -0.55 28.41 31.00
N GLY A 242 0.51 27.67 31.30
CA GLY A 242 0.81 27.18 32.66
C GLY A 242 -0.13 26.05 33.12
N LYS A 243 -0.87 25.42 32.21
CA LYS A 243 -1.73 24.26 32.45
C LYS A 243 -0.94 22.96 32.29
N LYS A 244 -1.45 21.88 32.87
CA LYS A 244 -0.85 20.56 32.73
C LYS A 244 -1.54 19.78 31.61
N VAL A 245 -0.76 19.08 30.81
CA VAL A 245 -1.28 18.05 29.92
C VAL A 245 -1.72 16.87 30.78
N ILE A 246 -2.91 16.32 30.48
CA ILE A 246 -3.47 15.16 31.17
C ILE A 246 -3.20 13.92 30.33
N GLN A 247 -2.79 12.82 30.96
CA GLN A 247 -2.63 11.55 30.27
C GLN A 247 -4.02 10.96 29.96
N GLU A 248 -4.38 10.96 28.68
CA GLU A 248 -5.71 10.53 28.23
C GLU A 248 -5.66 9.94 26.82
N THR A 249 -6.66 9.13 26.48
CA THR A 249 -6.94 8.70 25.11
C THR A 249 -7.86 9.71 24.46
N ARG A 250 -7.49 10.15 23.25
CA ARG A 250 -8.21 11.16 22.45
C ARG A 250 -8.62 10.59 21.11
N ARG A 251 -9.82 10.92 20.66
CA ARG A 251 -10.33 10.58 19.33
C ARG A 251 -10.11 11.78 18.39
N TRP A 252 -9.50 11.54 17.26
CA TRP A 252 -9.37 12.53 16.20
C TRP A 252 -10.65 12.63 15.38
N ASP A 253 -11.11 13.84 15.10
CA ASP A 253 -12.19 14.17 14.17
C ASP A 253 -11.56 14.92 12.97
N ASP A 254 -11.42 14.21 11.87
CA ASP A 254 -10.70 14.71 10.69
C ASP A 254 -11.47 15.85 9.97
N ASN A 255 -12.82 15.89 10.11
CA ASN A 255 -13.64 16.95 9.54
C ASN A 255 -13.54 18.26 10.34
N LYS A 256 -13.36 18.16 11.65
CA LYS A 256 -13.23 19.30 12.54
C LYS A 256 -11.77 19.71 12.81
N GLU A 257 -10.82 18.91 12.32
CA GLU A 257 -9.39 19.03 12.60
C GLU A 257 -9.10 19.21 14.10
N SER A 258 -9.79 18.46 14.93
CA SER A 258 -9.70 18.54 16.38
C SER A 258 -9.82 17.18 17.06
N SER A 259 -9.28 17.09 18.27
CA SER A 259 -9.38 15.88 19.07
C SER A 259 -10.28 16.08 20.30
N HIS A 260 -10.95 15.00 20.73
CA HIS A 260 -11.79 15.00 21.94
C HIS A 260 -11.31 13.92 22.89
N ALA A 261 -11.27 14.22 24.20
CA ALA A 261 -10.98 13.22 25.21
C ALA A 261 -12.05 12.12 25.21
N MET A 262 -11.62 10.85 25.16
CA MET A 262 -12.51 9.69 25.28
C MET A 262 -12.59 9.20 26.72
N ARG A 263 -11.44 9.01 27.37
CA ARG A 263 -11.30 8.58 28.76
C ARG A 263 -10.01 9.11 29.35
N SER A 264 -10.00 9.34 30.65
CA SER A 264 -8.80 9.73 31.40
C SER A 264 -8.09 8.52 31.99
N LYS A 265 -6.88 8.73 32.54
CA LYS A 265 -6.12 7.70 33.26
C LYS A 265 -6.86 7.20 34.49
N GLU A 266 -7.74 8.00 35.10
CA GLU A 266 -8.55 7.62 36.25
C GLU A 266 -9.57 6.53 35.91
N ASP A 267 -9.95 6.45 34.61
CA ASP A 267 -10.82 5.41 34.05
C ASP A 267 -10.02 4.22 33.49
N ALA A 268 -8.68 4.20 33.64
CA ALA A 268 -7.84 3.14 33.11
C ALA A 268 -8.18 1.82 33.83
N GLN A 269 -8.65 0.85 33.06
CA GLN A 269 -8.95 -0.48 33.58
C GLN A 269 -7.66 -1.22 33.90
N ASP A 270 -7.58 -1.83 35.05
CA ASP A 270 -6.60 -2.87 35.31
C ASP A 270 -7.04 -4.13 34.57
N TYR A 271 -6.32 -4.46 33.48
CA TYR A 271 -6.62 -5.63 32.66
C TYR A 271 -6.32 -6.96 33.34
N ARG A 272 -5.70 -6.98 34.50
CA ARG A 272 -5.42 -8.19 35.30
C ARG A 272 -4.90 -9.34 34.47
N TYR A 273 -3.81 -9.08 33.73
CA TYR A 273 -3.19 -10.08 32.89
C TYR A 273 -2.75 -11.33 33.62
N PHE A 274 -2.99 -12.49 33.05
CA PHE A 274 -2.45 -13.75 33.48
C PHE A 274 -2.26 -14.69 32.28
N PRO A 275 -1.33 -15.68 32.34
CA PRO A 275 -1.14 -16.62 31.26
C PRO A 275 -2.41 -17.36 30.87
N ASP A 276 -2.68 -17.50 29.58
CA ASP A 276 -3.84 -18.26 29.11
C ASP A 276 -3.65 -19.75 29.45
N PRO A 277 -4.56 -20.36 30.23
CA PRO A 277 -4.41 -21.76 30.67
C PRO A 277 -4.74 -22.76 29.57
N ASP A 278 -5.43 -22.34 28.51
CA ASP A 278 -5.90 -23.22 27.43
C ASP A 278 -4.91 -23.29 26.25
N LEU A 279 -3.89 -22.41 26.25
CA LEU A 279 -2.83 -22.38 25.24
C LEU A 279 -1.49 -22.80 25.83
N VAL A 280 -0.87 -23.80 25.22
CA VAL A 280 0.49 -24.18 25.58
C VAL A 280 1.49 -23.15 25.09
N PRO A 281 2.62 -22.95 25.81
CA PRO A 281 3.69 -22.09 25.32
C PRO A 281 4.20 -22.53 23.96
N VAL A 282 4.63 -21.55 23.16
CA VAL A 282 5.17 -21.80 21.81
C VAL A 282 6.70 -21.89 21.91
N TRP A 283 7.25 -22.99 21.44
CA TRP A 283 8.68 -23.18 21.30
C TRP A 283 9.09 -22.99 19.83
N ILE A 284 9.98 -22.05 19.59
CA ILE A 284 10.48 -21.69 18.27
C ILE A 284 11.93 -22.13 18.17
N SER A 285 12.19 -23.20 17.42
CA SER A 285 13.56 -23.72 17.26
C SER A 285 14.36 -22.87 16.28
N ASP A 286 15.70 -22.98 16.37
CA ASP A 286 16.61 -22.33 15.41
C ASP A 286 16.33 -22.79 13.97
N GLU A 287 15.98 -24.07 13.76
CA GLU A 287 15.64 -24.59 12.44
C GLU A 287 14.35 -23.96 11.90
N TRP A 288 13.40 -23.65 12.77
CA TRP A 288 12.18 -22.94 12.34
C TRP A 288 12.49 -21.51 11.94
N ILE A 289 13.28 -20.80 12.73
CA ILE A 289 13.74 -19.43 12.43
C ILE A 289 14.49 -19.41 11.09
N GLU A 290 15.48 -20.27 10.91
CA GLU A 290 16.26 -20.32 9.67
C GLU A 290 15.40 -20.69 8.45
N ARG A 291 14.42 -21.58 8.60
CA ARG A 291 13.48 -21.90 7.53
C ARG A 291 12.63 -20.70 7.14
N VAL A 292 12.10 -19.94 8.09
CA VAL A 292 11.30 -18.74 7.82
C VAL A 292 12.17 -17.68 7.16
N LYS A 293 13.39 -17.47 7.66
CA LYS A 293 14.36 -16.55 7.10
C LYS A 293 14.73 -16.89 5.65
N ALA A 294 15.00 -18.16 5.37
CA ALA A 294 15.33 -18.62 4.02
C ALA A 294 14.14 -18.54 3.04
N ALA A 295 12.92 -18.54 3.54
CA ALA A 295 11.71 -18.42 2.73
C ALA A 295 11.27 -16.96 2.49
N GLN A 296 11.94 -15.98 3.10
CA GLN A 296 11.62 -14.57 2.89
C GLN A 296 11.84 -14.18 1.42
N PRO A 297 10.90 -13.48 0.80
CA PRO A 297 11.10 -12.91 -0.52
C PRO A 297 12.11 -11.76 -0.47
N GLU A 298 12.63 -11.40 -1.63
CA GLU A 298 13.39 -10.16 -1.78
C GLU A 298 12.52 -8.96 -1.40
N LEU A 299 12.97 -8.16 -0.45
CA LEU A 299 12.24 -6.99 0.01
C LEU A 299 12.48 -5.77 -0.91
N ARG A 300 11.70 -4.72 -0.71
CA ARG A 300 11.75 -3.51 -1.54
C ARG A 300 13.17 -2.93 -1.67
N THR A 301 13.94 -2.90 -0.59
CA THR A 301 15.28 -2.27 -0.59
C THR A 301 16.24 -2.99 -1.53
N GLU A 302 16.24 -4.33 -1.50
CA GLU A 302 17.05 -5.16 -2.39
C GLU A 302 16.56 -5.05 -3.83
N LYS A 303 15.22 -5.09 -4.07
CA LYS A 303 14.64 -4.91 -5.40
C LYS A 303 14.99 -3.56 -6.01
N LEU A 304 14.93 -2.48 -5.23
CA LEU A 304 15.28 -1.14 -5.69
C LEU A 304 16.72 -1.09 -6.20
N ALA A 305 17.67 -1.60 -5.41
CA ALA A 305 19.07 -1.67 -5.80
C ALA A 305 19.29 -2.56 -7.05
N ARG A 306 18.55 -3.67 -7.16
CA ARG A 306 18.59 -4.55 -8.32
C ARG A 306 18.00 -3.90 -9.57
N TYR A 307 16.91 -3.17 -9.46
CA TYR A 307 16.29 -2.48 -10.63
C TYR A 307 17.22 -1.42 -11.22
N GLU A 308 17.95 -0.70 -10.37
CA GLU A 308 18.96 0.24 -10.83
C GLU A 308 20.17 -0.47 -11.47
N SER A 309 20.72 -1.50 -10.81
CA SER A 309 21.96 -2.14 -11.26
C SER A 309 21.78 -3.13 -12.40
N GLU A 310 20.74 -3.98 -12.38
CA GLU A 310 20.54 -5.05 -13.38
C GLU A 310 19.69 -4.58 -14.55
N TYR A 311 18.60 -3.82 -14.29
CA TYR A 311 17.69 -3.36 -15.34
C TYR A 311 18.08 -1.98 -15.88
N GLY A 312 19.01 -1.27 -15.22
CA GLY A 312 19.47 0.06 -15.62
C GLY A 312 18.36 1.10 -15.63
N LEU A 313 17.40 0.98 -14.69
CA LEU A 313 16.33 1.94 -14.54
C LEU A 313 16.81 3.18 -13.75
N PRO A 314 16.26 4.37 -14.06
CA PRO A 314 16.46 5.54 -13.21
C PRO A 314 15.92 5.26 -11.80
N GLN A 315 16.54 5.85 -10.77
CA GLN A 315 16.11 5.72 -9.37
C GLN A 315 14.61 6.03 -9.20
N TYR A 316 14.13 7.11 -9.80
CA TYR A 316 12.72 7.51 -9.75
C TYR A 316 11.76 6.41 -10.25
N ASP A 317 12.10 5.78 -11.38
CA ASP A 317 11.27 4.69 -11.93
C ASP A 317 11.31 3.47 -11.01
N ALA A 318 12.49 3.12 -10.51
CA ALA A 318 12.67 2.01 -9.58
C ALA A 318 11.90 2.22 -8.27
N GLU A 319 11.90 3.44 -7.72
CA GLU A 319 11.15 3.80 -6.52
C GLU A 319 9.63 3.62 -6.69
N ILE A 320 9.07 4.05 -7.82
CA ILE A 320 7.64 3.91 -8.09
C ILE A 320 7.28 2.44 -8.33
N LEU A 321 8.01 1.75 -9.19
CA LEU A 321 7.74 0.34 -9.50
C LEU A 321 7.83 -0.56 -8.26
N THR A 322 8.74 -0.26 -7.33
CA THR A 322 8.87 -1.00 -6.07
C THR A 322 7.99 -0.47 -4.95
N GLY A 323 7.25 0.61 -5.18
CA GLY A 323 6.32 1.20 -4.20
C GLY A 323 5.06 0.37 -3.95
N SER A 324 4.78 -0.63 -4.79
CA SER A 324 3.75 -1.65 -4.63
C SER A 324 4.34 -3.00 -4.98
N LYS A 325 4.04 -4.01 -4.16
CA LYS A 325 4.46 -5.39 -4.45
C LYS A 325 3.85 -5.90 -5.75
N HIS A 326 2.55 -5.64 -5.96
CA HIS A 326 1.84 -6.09 -7.15
C HIS A 326 2.42 -5.46 -8.42
N LEU A 327 2.70 -4.15 -8.40
CA LEU A 327 3.33 -3.46 -9.52
C LEU A 327 4.73 -4.02 -9.82
N ALA A 328 5.53 -4.30 -8.79
CA ALA A 328 6.84 -4.93 -8.95
C ALA A 328 6.73 -6.35 -9.55
N ASP A 329 5.77 -7.15 -9.09
CA ASP A 329 5.53 -8.49 -9.59
C ASP A 329 5.11 -8.48 -11.08
N VAL A 330 4.18 -7.59 -11.47
CA VAL A 330 3.78 -7.40 -12.88
C VAL A 330 4.96 -6.95 -13.73
N PHE A 331 5.77 -6.01 -13.24
CA PHE A 331 6.98 -5.56 -13.93
C PHE A 331 7.95 -6.71 -14.17
N GLU A 332 8.33 -7.45 -13.14
CA GLU A 332 9.31 -8.53 -13.23
C GLU A 332 8.84 -9.68 -14.13
N GLN A 333 7.58 -10.09 -14.00
CA GLN A 333 6.99 -11.14 -14.83
C GLN A 333 6.94 -10.73 -16.30
N THR A 334 6.54 -9.50 -16.59
CA THR A 334 6.54 -8.98 -17.96
C THR A 334 7.95 -8.91 -18.54
N VAL A 335 8.93 -8.43 -17.76
CA VAL A 335 10.35 -8.38 -18.18
C VAL A 335 10.89 -9.77 -18.44
N ALA A 336 10.54 -10.76 -17.59
CA ALA A 336 10.96 -12.16 -17.79
C ALA A 336 10.47 -12.72 -19.13
N ILE A 337 9.30 -12.30 -19.63
CA ILE A 337 8.73 -12.74 -20.90
C ILE A 337 9.34 -12.01 -22.08
N CYS A 338 9.44 -10.67 -22.04
CA CYS A 338 9.83 -9.88 -23.19
C CYS A 338 11.30 -9.42 -23.21
N GLY A 339 12.01 -9.48 -22.07
CA GLY A 339 13.42 -9.06 -21.96
C GLY A 339 13.66 -7.55 -22.13
N LYS A 340 12.65 -6.71 -21.91
CA LYS A 340 12.68 -5.26 -22.23
C LYS A 340 12.35 -4.39 -21.00
N PRO A 341 13.20 -4.32 -19.96
CA PRO A 341 12.87 -3.64 -18.72
C PRO A 341 12.50 -2.16 -18.90
N LYS A 342 13.18 -1.42 -19.77
CA LYS A 342 12.87 0.00 -20.01
C LYS A 342 11.51 0.21 -20.68
N GLU A 343 11.14 -0.63 -21.64
CA GLU A 343 9.84 -0.53 -22.29
C GLU A 343 8.71 -0.92 -21.33
N VAL A 344 8.90 -1.99 -20.54
CA VAL A 344 7.92 -2.38 -19.51
C VAL A 344 7.74 -1.27 -18.49
N SER A 345 8.85 -0.69 -17.98
CA SER A 345 8.81 0.46 -17.09
C SER A 345 8.01 1.61 -17.69
N ASN A 346 8.30 1.99 -18.94
CA ASN A 346 7.59 3.06 -19.63
C ASN A 346 6.08 2.82 -19.72
N TRP A 347 5.64 1.60 -20.06
CA TRP A 347 4.22 1.27 -20.13
C TRP A 347 3.53 1.36 -18.76
N LEU A 348 4.15 0.80 -17.73
CA LEU A 348 3.60 0.84 -16.39
C LEU A 348 3.57 2.26 -15.84
N MET A 349 4.67 3.02 -15.97
CA MET A 349 4.79 4.37 -15.43
C MET A 349 3.88 5.39 -16.12
N THR A 350 3.68 5.25 -17.46
CA THR A 350 2.91 6.25 -18.21
C THR A 350 1.46 5.84 -18.39
N GLU A 351 1.18 4.65 -18.86
CA GLU A 351 -0.19 4.26 -19.24
C GLU A 351 -0.93 3.56 -18.08
N ALA A 352 -0.30 2.59 -17.39
CA ALA A 352 -0.98 1.91 -16.27
C ALA A 352 -1.24 2.89 -15.13
N MET A 353 -0.24 3.68 -14.70
CA MET A 353 -0.43 4.68 -13.64
C MET A 353 -1.42 5.78 -14.00
N ARG A 354 -1.51 6.16 -15.29
CA ARG A 354 -2.53 7.10 -15.77
C ARG A 354 -3.93 6.52 -15.60
N LEU A 355 -4.14 5.28 -16.05
CA LEU A 355 -5.45 4.61 -15.98
C LEU A 355 -5.89 4.35 -14.53
N LEU A 356 -4.96 3.93 -13.65
CA LEU A 356 -5.22 3.80 -12.22
C LEU A 356 -5.71 5.11 -11.62
N LYS A 357 -5.00 6.21 -11.91
CA LYS A 357 -5.39 7.54 -11.41
C LYS A 357 -6.75 8.00 -11.93
N GLU A 358 -7.04 7.77 -13.21
CA GLU A 358 -8.32 8.13 -13.81
C GLU A 358 -9.51 7.32 -13.24
N GLN A 359 -9.24 6.09 -12.78
CA GLN A 359 -10.24 5.20 -12.20
C GLN A 359 -10.27 5.24 -10.66
N GLU A 360 -9.44 6.09 -10.04
CA GLU A 360 -9.27 6.17 -8.58
C GLU A 360 -8.93 4.80 -7.96
N GLN A 361 -8.08 4.03 -8.64
CA GLN A 361 -7.63 2.69 -8.26
C GLN A 361 -6.18 2.70 -7.79
N GLU A 362 -5.83 1.71 -6.95
CA GLU A 362 -4.47 1.45 -6.51
C GLU A 362 -3.78 0.40 -7.42
N PRO A 363 -2.44 0.31 -7.42
CA PRO A 363 -1.72 -0.71 -8.20
C PRO A 363 -2.19 -2.14 -7.94
N GLU A 364 -2.64 -2.44 -6.73
CA GLU A 364 -3.18 -3.74 -6.30
C GLU A 364 -4.48 -4.13 -7.02
N ASP A 365 -5.17 -3.16 -7.62
CA ASP A 365 -6.43 -3.39 -8.36
C ASP A 365 -6.20 -3.79 -9.83
N MET A 366 -4.97 -3.71 -10.34
CA MET A 366 -4.63 -4.13 -11.70
C MET A 366 -4.92 -5.62 -11.90
N LYS A 367 -5.63 -5.94 -12.97
CA LYS A 367 -6.06 -7.32 -13.26
C LYS A 367 -5.50 -7.90 -14.55
N PHE A 368 -4.85 -7.08 -15.37
CA PHE A 368 -4.30 -7.56 -16.64
C PHE A 368 -3.09 -8.46 -16.41
N SER A 369 -2.92 -9.43 -17.29
CA SER A 369 -1.83 -10.40 -17.23
C SER A 369 -0.51 -9.81 -17.76
N PRO A 370 0.65 -10.16 -17.15
CA PRO A 370 1.97 -9.82 -17.67
C PRO A 370 2.21 -10.30 -19.11
N GLU A 371 1.60 -11.44 -19.47
CA GLU A 371 1.66 -12.03 -20.81
C GLU A 371 1.05 -11.10 -21.86
N ASN A 372 -0.10 -10.50 -21.57
CA ASN A 372 -0.77 -9.60 -22.51
C ASN A 372 -0.01 -8.27 -22.65
N LEU A 373 0.57 -7.75 -21.57
CA LEU A 373 1.46 -6.58 -21.69
C LEU A 373 2.71 -6.91 -22.53
N ALA A 374 3.32 -8.07 -22.32
CA ALA A 374 4.49 -8.49 -23.11
C ALA A 374 4.16 -8.68 -24.60
N LYS A 375 2.98 -9.26 -24.92
CA LYS A 375 2.49 -9.38 -26.31
C LYS A 375 2.29 -8.00 -26.94
N LEU A 376 1.67 -7.06 -26.23
CA LEU A 376 1.46 -5.70 -26.71
C LEU A 376 2.79 -5.00 -27.06
N ILE A 377 3.78 -5.12 -26.17
CA ILE A 377 5.13 -4.57 -26.41
C ILE A 377 5.75 -5.22 -27.66
N SER A 378 5.60 -6.54 -27.83
CA SER A 378 6.09 -7.25 -29.03
C SER A 378 5.41 -6.80 -30.32
N LEU A 379 4.11 -6.50 -30.30
CA LEU A 379 3.39 -5.98 -31.47
C LEU A 379 3.90 -4.60 -31.90
N VAL A 380 4.22 -3.75 -30.94
CA VAL A 380 4.83 -2.43 -31.22
C VAL A 380 6.24 -2.57 -31.77
N GLU A 381 7.06 -3.45 -31.19
CA GLU A 381 8.44 -3.68 -31.62
C GLU A 381 8.52 -4.25 -33.05
N LYS A 382 7.61 -5.16 -33.37
CA LYS A 382 7.49 -5.74 -34.73
C LYS A 382 6.82 -4.80 -35.71
N ASN A 383 6.50 -3.58 -35.34
CA ASN A 383 5.76 -2.61 -36.15
C ASN A 383 4.40 -3.15 -36.69
N VAL A 384 3.78 -4.09 -36.01
CA VAL A 384 2.43 -4.58 -36.33
C VAL A 384 1.40 -3.49 -36.04
N ILE A 385 1.60 -2.77 -34.93
CA ILE A 385 0.83 -1.57 -34.55
C ILE A 385 1.81 -0.45 -34.18
N ASN A 386 1.39 0.78 -34.35
CA ASN A 386 2.17 1.93 -33.90
C ASN A 386 1.84 2.26 -32.42
N ARG A 387 2.66 3.12 -31.81
CA ARG A 387 2.54 3.44 -30.38
C ARG A 387 1.22 4.13 -30.00
N THR A 388 0.59 4.85 -30.93
CA THR A 388 -0.72 5.50 -30.70
C THR A 388 -1.82 4.46 -30.60
N VAL A 389 -1.90 3.54 -31.56
CA VAL A 389 -2.86 2.43 -31.55
C VAL A 389 -2.60 1.51 -30.35
N ALA A 390 -1.33 1.29 -29.98
CA ALA A 390 -0.99 0.45 -28.85
C ALA A 390 -1.53 0.99 -27.51
N LYS A 391 -1.68 2.31 -27.35
CA LYS A 391 -2.32 2.89 -26.15
C LYS A 391 -3.79 2.55 -26.09
N ASP A 392 -4.52 2.61 -27.18
CA ASP A 392 -5.93 2.24 -27.24
C ASP A 392 -6.11 0.75 -26.96
N VAL A 393 -5.22 -0.09 -27.51
CA VAL A 393 -5.20 -1.55 -27.21
C VAL A 393 -4.88 -1.80 -25.75
N PHE A 394 -3.93 -1.06 -25.17
CA PHE A 394 -3.59 -1.20 -23.75
C PHE A 394 -4.76 -0.83 -22.82
N GLU A 395 -5.58 0.16 -23.18
CA GLU A 395 -6.79 0.46 -22.40
C GLU A 395 -7.77 -0.72 -22.37
N ALA A 396 -7.92 -1.47 -23.45
CA ALA A 396 -8.74 -2.67 -23.48
C ALA A 396 -8.09 -3.81 -22.66
N VAL A 397 -6.77 -3.99 -22.78
CA VAL A 397 -6.00 -4.94 -21.97
C VAL A 397 -6.16 -4.59 -20.48
N PHE A 398 -6.00 -3.34 -20.10
CA PHE A 398 -6.11 -2.88 -18.72
C PHE A 398 -7.49 -3.15 -18.11
N LYS A 399 -8.56 -2.96 -18.88
CA LYS A 399 -9.95 -3.10 -18.41
C LYS A 399 -10.42 -4.55 -18.35
N GLU A 400 -10.09 -5.36 -19.35
CA GLU A 400 -10.73 -6.66 -19.59
C GLU A 400 -9.71 -7.80 -19.82
N ASP A 401 -8.41 -7.52 -19.72
CA ASP A 401 -7.31 -8.47 -19.97
C ASP A 401 -7.43 -9.18 -21.33
N VAL A 402 -7.87 -8.45 -22.34
CA VAL A 402 -8.05 -9.02 -23.70
C VAL A 402 -6.70 -9.42 -24.30
N ASP A 403 -6.69 -10.47 -25.15
CA ASP A 403 -5.50 -10.84 -25.92
C ASP A 403 -5.19 -9.75 -26.97
N PRO A 404 -4.03 -9.06 -26.91
CA PRO A 404 -3.73 -7.95 -27.80
C PRO A 404 -3.68 -8.34 -29.28
N GLU A 405 -3.21 -9.54 -29.60
CA GLU A 405 -3.13 -10.00 -31.00
C GLU A 405 -4.53 -10.19 -31.59
N GLY A 406 -5.42 -10.88 -30.85
CA GLY A 406 -6.80 -11.07 -31.26
C GLY A 406 -7.56 -9.76 -31.39
N TYR A 407 -7.39 -8.85 -30.41
CA TYR A 407 -8.03 -7.54 -30.42
C TYR A 407 -7.59 -6.70 -31.63
N VAL A 408 -6.28 -6.68 -31.95
CA VAL A 408 -5.74 -5.98 -33.12
C VAL A 408 -6.29 -6.55 -34.44
N GLU A 409 -6.48 -7.87 -34.54
CA GLU A 409 -7.04 -8.51 -35.72
C GLU A 409 -8.53 -8.20 -35.89
N GLU A 410 -9.32 -8.38 -34.85
CA GLU A 410 -10.76 -8.15 -34.86
C GLU A 410 -11.12 -6.71 -35.23
N HIS A 411 -10.37 -5.74 -34.70
CA HIS A 411 -10.60 -4.32 -34.95
C HIS A 411 -9.80 -3.78 -36.15
N GLY A 412 -9.05 -4.65 -36.87
CA GLY A 412 -8.27 -4.27 -38.03
C GLY A 412 -7.29 -3.13 -37.79
N LEU A 413 -6.56 -3.20 -36.62
CA LEU A 413 -5.68 -2.12 -36.15
C LEU A 413 -4.24 -2.23 -36.63
N LYS A 414 -3.91 -3.23 -37.46
CA LYS A 414 -2.56 -3.39 -38.01
C LYS A 414 -2.14 -2.15 -38.82
N VAL A 415 -0.86 -1.81 -38.74
CA VAL A 415 -0.29 -0.71 -39.50
C VAL A 415 -0.48 -0.97 -41.01
N VAL A 416 -1.04 0.00 -41.67
CA VAL A 416 -1.19 -0.04 -43.14
C VAL A 416 0.11 0.48 -43.77
N ASN A 417 0.95 -0.45 -44.22
CA ASN A 417 2.20 -0.17 -44.91
C ASN A 417 2.01 -0.14 -46.43
N ASP A 418 0.78 -0.12 -46.92
CA ASP A 418 0.48 -0.01 -48.33
C ASP A 418 0.81 1.40 -48.80
N THR A 419 2.00 1.55 -49.38
CA THR A 419 2.55 2.82 -49.88
C THR A 419 1.67 3.42 -50.96
N ASP A 420 0.99 2.59 -51.76
CA ASP A 420 0.12 3.05 -52.82
C ASP A 420 -1.19 3.64 -52.28
N ALA A 421 -1.80 3.00 -51.28
CA ALA A 421 -2.98 3.52 -50.58
C ALA A 421 -2.66 4.82 -49.82
N LEU A 422 -1.49 4.89 -49.17
CA LEU A 422 -1.02 6.10 -48.49
C LEU A 422 -0.77 7.24 -49.48
N THR A 423 -0.07 6.96 -50.60
CA THR A 423 0.21 7.93 -51.66
C THR A 423 -1.09 8.52 -52.22
N LYS A 424 -2.05 7.67 -52.55
CA LYS A 424 -3.36 8.10 -53.05
C LYS A 424 -4.11 8.99 -52.03
N THR A 425 -4.12 8.61 -50.76
CA THR A 425 -4.76 9.42 -49.73
C THR A 425 -4.09 10.79 -49.55
N ILE A 426 -2.76 10.82 -49.61
CA ILE A 426 -1.98 12.06 -49.54
C ILE A 426 -2.26 12.94 -50.77
N GLU A 427 -2.26 12.38 -51.98
CA GLU A 427 -2.57 13.12 -53.21
C GLU A 427 -3.96 13.76 -53.17
N GLU A 428 -4.99 13.00 -52.73
CA GLU A 428 -6.35 13.54 -52.54
C GLU A 428 -6.39 14.69 -51.52
N LEU A 429 -5.58 14.61 -50.45
CA LEU A 429 -5.50 15.67 -49.44
C LEU A 429 -4.72 16.89 -49.96
N LEU A 430 -3.70 16.71 -50.77
CA LEU A 430 -2.96 17.79 -51.39
C LEU A 430 -3.85 18.55 -52.41
N GLU A 431 -4.63 17.84 -53.21
CA GLU A 431 -5.62 18.43 -54.13
C GLU A 431 -6.67 19.28 -53.40
N LYS A 432 -7.12 18.83 -52.22
CA LYS A 432 -8.09 19.57 -51.39
C LYS A 432 -7.47 20.76 -50.64
N ASN A 433 -6.15 20.82 -50.53
CA ASN A 433 -5.42 21.84 -49.75
C ASN A 433 -4.27 22.49 -50.57
N PRO A 434 -4.57 23.10 -51.75
CA PRO A 434 -3.53 23.66 -52.62
C PRO A 434 -2.73 24.79 -51.99
N GLN A 435 -3.34 25.52 -51.04
CA GLN A 435 -2.66 26.58 -50.29
C GLN A 435 -1.53 26.02 -49.41
N SER A 436 -1.74 24.85 -48.79
CA SER A 436 -0.71 24.20 -47.98
C SER A 436 0.52 23.79 -48.81
N VAL A 437 0.31 23.35 -50.07
CA VAL A 437 1.39 23.04 -51.02
C VAL A 437 2.18 24.31 -51.36
N ALA A 438 1.46 25.40 -51.68
CA ALA A 438 2.07 26.69 -52.00
C ALA A 438 2.88 27.25 -50.81
N ASP A 439 2.35 27.16 -49.63
CA ASP A 439 3.00 27.60 -48.38
C ASP A 439 4.28 26.78 -48.09
N PHE A 440 4.25 25.48 -48.32
CA PHE A 440 5.41 24.61 -48.16
C PHE A 440 6.51 24.97 -49.18
N LYS A 441 6.15 25.14 -50.47
CA LYS A 441 7.09 25.57 -51.51
C LYS A 441 7.64 26.98 -51.24
N ALA A 442 6.93 27.82 -50.48
CA ALA A 442 7.40 29.13 -50.01
C ALA A 442 8.25 29.05 -48.71
N GLY A 443 8.63 27.84 -48.24
CA GLY A 443 9.49 27.61 -47.10
C GLY A 443 8.80 27.54 -45.75
N LYS A 444 7.45 27.44 -45.68
CA LYS A 444 6.70 27.32 -44.42
C LYS A 444 6.54 25.86 -44.04
N GLU A 445 7.50 25.27 -43.30
CA GLU A 445 7.48 23.86 -42.92
C GLU A 445 6.21 23.44 -42.09
N LYS A 446 5.56 24.37 -41.39
CA LYS A 446 4.30 24.09 -40.67
C LYS A 446 3.17 23.58 -41.56
N ALA A 447 3.16 23.92 -42.85
CA ALA A 447 2.17 23.45 -43.79
C ALA A 447 2.27 21.94 -44.05
N MET A 448 3.49 21.38 -44.02
CA MET A 448 3.69 19.92 -44.07
C MET A 448 3.07 19.20 -42.87
N GLY A 449 3.27 19.75 -41.66
CA GLY A 449 2.68 19.18 -40.44
C GLY A 449 1.16 19.12 -40.46
N PHE A 450 0.50 20.08 -41.09
CA PHE A 450 -0.95 20.06 -41.29
C PHE A 450 -1.38 18.89 -42.21
N ILE A 451 -0.74 18.67 -43.33
CA ILE A 451 -1.05 17.56 -44.25
C ILE A 451 -0.75 16.21 -43.59
N VAL A 452 0.36 16.07 -42.87
CA VAL A 452 0.67 14.87 -42.08
C VAL A 452 -0.45 14.58 -41.09
N GLY A 453 -0.92 15.59 -40.33
CA GLY A 453 -2.01 15.44 -39.37
C GLY A 453 -3.33 15.01 -40.04
N GLN A 454 -3.67 15.56 -41.22
CA GLN A 454 -4.86 15.18 -41.97
C GLN A 454 -4.74 13.74 -42.49
N THR A 455 -3.57 13.36 -43.01
CA THR A 455 -3.30 11.99 -43.49
C THR A 455 -3.45 10.98 -42.34
N MET A 456 -2.87 11.26 -41.18
CA MET A 456 -2.99 10.41 -39.99
C MET A 456 -4.45 10.26 -39.55
N ARG A 457 -5.26 11.33 -39.60
CA ARG A 457 -6.70 11.25 -39.31
C ARG A 457 -7.47 10.43 -40.37
N ALA A 458 -7.21 10.63 -41.64
CA ALA A 458 -7.83 9.86 -42.71
C ALA A 458 -7.53 8.36 -42.61
N MET A 459 -6.31 8.02 -42.22
CA MET A 459 -5.87 6.65 -41.96
C MET A 459 -6.24 6.13 -40.54
N LYS A 460 -7.05 6.88 -39.77
CA LYS A 460 -7.45 6.54 -38.39
C LYS A 460 -6.28 6.18 -37.48
N GLY A 461 -5.15 6.84 -37.61
CA GLY A 461 -3.94 6.61 -36.85
C GLY A 461 -3.16 5.33 -37.20
N LYS A 462 -3.59 4.54 -38.19
CA LYS A 462 -2.99 3.24 -38.54
C LYS A 462 -1.75 3.34 -39.46
N ALA A 463 -1.39 4.51 -39.94
CA ALA A 463 -0.20 4.71 -40.76
C ALA A 463 1.04 4.95 -39.89
N ASP A 464 2.21 4.53 -40.41
CA ASP A 464 3.48 4.86 -39.75
C ASP A 464 3.77 6.36 -39.94
N PRO A 465 3.90 7.16 -38.88
CA PRO A 465 4.17 8.59 -38.96
C PRO A 465 5.46 8.93 -39.74
N ALA A 466 6.49 8.08 -39.65
CA ALA A 466 7.74 8.30 -40.35
C ALA A 466 7.56 8.15 -41.88
N VAL A 467 6.83 7.09 -42.28
CA VAL A 467 6.50 6.84 -43.70
C VAL A 467 5.60 7.95 -44.26
N VAL A 468 4.58 8.37 -43.50
CA VAL A 468 3.69 9.47 -43.89
C VAL A 468 4.47 10.77 -44.03
N ASN A 469 5.35 11.12 -43.10
CA ASN A 469 6.19 12.31 -43.18
C ASN A 469 7.07 12.30 -44.43
N GLN A 470 7.69 11.15 -44.74
CA GLN A 470 8.54 11.00 -45.92
C GLN A 470 7.73 11.19 -47.22
N LEU A 471 6.60 10.47 -47.33
CA LEU A 471 5.73 10.54 -48.54
C LEU A 471 5.13 11.94 -48.73
N VAL A 472 4.65 12.57 -47.66
CA VAL A 472 4.13 13.95 -47.74
C VAL A 472 5.20 14.91 -48.19
N ARG A 473 6.43 14.79 -47.65
CA ARG A 473 7.57 15.64 -48.11
C ARG A 473 7.89 15.43 -49.57
N GLU A 474 7.96 14.17 -50.02
CA GLU A 474 8.23 13.84 -51.43
C GLU A 474 7.13 14.38 -52.37
N LEU A 475 5.87 14.17 -52.03
CA LEU A 475 4.73 14.62 -52.87
C LEU A 475 4.54 16.14 -52.87
N MET A 476 4.79 16.82 -51.72
CA MET A 476 4.74 18.29 -51.69
C MET A 476 5.91 18.97 -52.36
N SER A 477 7.02 18.25 -52.60
CA SER A 477 8.20 18.75 -53.31
C SER A 477 8.12 18.59 -54.84
N ARG A 478 7.23 17.71 -55.31
CA ARG A 478 6.89 17.59 -56.74
C ARG A 478 6.01 18.76 -57.16
#